data_623666ac307d0e6b43b1c365d228a45d
#
_entry.id   623666ac307d0e6b43b1c365d228a45d
#
_cell.length_a   1.000
_cell.length_b   1.000
_cell.length_c   1.000
_cell.angle_alpha   90.00
_cell.angle_beta   90.00
_cell.angle_gamma   90.00
#
_symmetry.space_group_name_H-M   'P 1'
#
loop_
_entity.id
_entity.type
_entity.pdbx_description
1 polymer ?
#
loop_
_entity_poly.entity_id
_entity_poly.type
_entity_poly.pdbx_seq_one_letter_code
_entity_poly.pdbx_strand_id
1 'polypeptide(L)'
;MAFAGGAGERDAGPERVTISLWAGNAPPDGPDRYRALNLITALERMQEEMRQEGREITLVADAVSDPAGWTEFKRRFALSAEAGEAPDIVVSGHTDVALWAQSGXIXPVADSVAEVQAMYPQFADVIEPFWDSVTWNGKIWGVPQDTEARPMYFNKVLLREMGWSDAEISSLPDRIRSGEFTLDDLIKTAQDGIAQGVVKPGYGYWHRPSAGGDFTQFYVAYGGEIYDADTDQLVISREPLRKFFDFHRRVVTTGITPENFIGTSWDVWHDTVVNHDVLFFNAGVWSWAGWAVNNAAGGEAELFEKFGYALQPSGIPGEPGVTLSHPVVYMACSERATRRSNQDLAIRAMAHMTDTDLNTRHAVISAHTAILNSQLDDPEYLAAEFLSDVSYMADYNYFAPNHPSYGQWFDVVYRTMVSVQAGEITPQQGVDEAVQRLQHELGDALVVR
;
A
#
# COMPACT_ATOMS: atom_id res chain seq x y z
N MET A 1 -52.18 -4.84 -56.72
CA MET A 1 -50.88 -4.18 -56.62
C MET A 1 -50.45 -4.31 -55.18
N ALA A 2 -49.40 -5.15 -54.90
CA ALA A 2 -48.86 -5.34 -53.61
C ALA A 2 -47.61 -4.46 -53.48
N PHE A 3 -47.62 -3.53 -52.48
CA PHE A 3 -46.43 -2.78 -52.14
C PHE A 3 -45.68 -3.58 -51.10
N ALA A 4 -44.54 -4.16 -51.49
CA ALA A 4 -43.59 -4.72 -50.53
C ALA A 4 -42.75 -3.56 -49.97
N GLY A 5 -43.02 -3.22 -48.69
CA GLY A 5 -42.18 -2.29 -47.97
C GLY A 5 -40.95 -3.04 -47.46
N GLY A 6 -39.82 -2.81 -48.08
CA GLY A 6 -38.52 -3.28 -47.56
C GLY A 6 -38.16 -2.45 -46.32
N ALA A 7 -38.18 -3.08 -45.17
CA ALA A 7 -37.54 -2.51 -43.99
C ALA A 7 -36.02 -2.55 -44.22
N GLY A 8 -35.44 -1.40 -44.51
CA GLY A 8 -34.00 -1.29 -44.59
C GLY A 8 -33.40 -1.56 -43.19
N GLU A 9 -32.60 -2.60 -43.09
CA GLU A 9 -31.71 -2.76 -41.95
C GLU A 9 -30.86 -1.48 -41.90
N ARG A 10 -31.08 -0.68 -40.87
CA ARG A 10 -30.15 0.40 -40.59
C ARG A 10 -28.88 -0.27 -40.12
N ASP A 11 -27.84 -0.10 -40.92
CA ASP A 11 -26.49 -0.48 -40.54
C ASP A 11 -26.16 0.31 -39.29
N ALA A 12 -26.36 -0.31 -38.14
CA ALA A 12 -25.93 0.28 -36.88
C ALA A 12 -24.38 0.33 -36.93
N GLY A 13 -23.84 1.53 -36.99
CA GLY A 13 -22.38 1.69 -36.98
C GLY A 13 -21.75 0.92 -35.81
N PRO A 14 -20.43 0.80 -35.75
CA PRO A 14 -19.78 -0.02 -34.72
C PRO A 14 -20.24 0.40 -33.34
N GLU A 15 -20.45 -0.60 -32.49
CA GLU A 15 -20.81 -0.41 -31.08
C GLU A 15 -19.79 0.53 -30.41
N ARG A 16 -20.26 1.55 -29.68
CA ARG A 16 -19.37 2.50 -28.97
C ARG A 16 -19.62 2.35 -27.48
N VAL A 17 -18.56 2.01 -26.73
CA VAL A 17 -18.64 1.81 -25.29
C VAL A 17 -17.57 2.66 -24.58
N THR A 18 -17.98 3.41 -23.58
CA THR A 18 -17.06 4.13 -22.70
C THR A 18 -16.78 3.25 -21.48
N ILE A 19 -15.50 3.06 -21.16
CA ILE A 19 -15.06 2.42 -19.93
C ILE A 19 -14.48 3.52 -19.03
N SER A 20 -15.08 3.68 -17.88
CA SER A 20 -14.67 4.72 -16.92
C SER A 20 -13.85 4.11 -15.78
N LEU A 21 -12.81 4.83 -15.36
CA LEU A 21 -11.95 4.42 -14.25
C LEU A 21 -11.64 5.60 -13.35
N TRP A 22 -11.78 5.41 -12.04
CA TRP A 22 -11.34 6.40 -11.03
C TRP A 22 -10.19 5.81 -10.21
N ALA A 23 -9.06 6.51 -10.16
CA ALA A 23 -7.91 6.15 -9.32
C ALA A 23 -7.73 7.21 -8.22
N GLY A 24 -7.84 6.81 -6.97
CA GLY A 24 -7.70 7.70 -5.83
C GLY A 24 -6.26 8.04 -5.48
N ASN A 25 -6.08 9.16 -4.82
CA ASN A 25 -4.78 9.64 -4.33
C ASN A 25 -3.72 9.66 -5.43
N ALA A 26 -4.14 10.07 -6.63
CA ALA A 26 -3.30 10.02 -7.84
C ALA A 26 -3.40 11.35 -8.59
N PRO A 27 -2.71 12.40 -8.12
CA PRO A 27 -2.75 13.70 -8.82
C PRO A 27 -2.41 13.56 -10.31
N PRO A 28 -3.10 14.29 -11.19
CA PRO A 28 -2.91 14.13 -12.65
C PRO A 28 -1.48 14.36 -13.15
N ASP A 29 -0.70 15.14 -12.43
CA ASP A 29 0.71 15.39 -12.73
C ASP A 29 1.65 14.64 -11.77
N GLY A 30 1.10 13.83 -10.86
CA GLY A 30 1.86 13.07 -9.88
C GLY A 30 2.42 11.76 -10.42
N PRO A 31 3.31 11.12 -9.65
CA PRO A 31 3.92 9.85 -10.08
C PRO A 31 2.90 8.71 -10.20
N ASP A 32 1.80 8.76 -9.45
CA ASP A 32 0.79 7.70 -9.42
C ASP A 32 -0.26 7.81 -10.53
N ARG A 33 -0.16 8.80 -11.41
CA ARG A 33 -1.17 9.06 -12.47
C ARG A 33 -1.42 7.85 -13.38
N TYR A 34 -0.41 6.98 -13.52
CA TYR A 34 -0.56 5.80 -14.39
C TYR A 34 -1.51 4.74 -13.82
N ARG A 35 -1.91 4.83 -12.54
CA ARG A 35 -3.01 4.03 -12.02
C ARG A 35 -4.29 4.24 -12.83
N ALA A 36 -4.49 5.44 -13.37
CA ALA A 36 -5.62 5.75 -14.25
C ALA A 36 -5.23 5.74 -15.73
N LEU A 37 -4.14 6.41 -16.09
CA LEU A 37 -3.80 6.67 -17.48
C LEU A 37 -3.46 5.40 -18.27
N ASN A 38 -3.06 4.32 -17.62
CA ASN A 38 -2.83 3.04 -18.30
C ASN A 38 -4.10 2.52 -18.98
N LEU A 39 -5.29 2.94 -18.54
CA LEU A 39 -6.55 2.56 -19.20
C LEU A 39 -6.56 2.99 -20.68
N ILE A 40 -5.96 4.13 -21.01
CA ILE A 40 -5.98 4.65 -22.39
C ILE A 40 -5.29 3.64 -23.33
N THR A 41 -4.04 3.29 -23.00
CA THR A 41 -3.28 2.32 -23.79
C THR A 41 -3.92 0.94 -23.76
N ALA A 42 -4.42 0.52 -22.60
CA ALA A 42 -5.09 -0.77 -22.44
C ALA A 42 -6.28 -0.90 -23.38
N LEU A 43 -7.14 0.14 -23.46
CA LEU A 43 -8.31 0.08 -24.35
C LEU A 43 -7.93 0.10 -25.83
N GLU A 44 -6.84 0.79 -26.21
CA GLU A 44 -6.35 0.75 -27.59
C GLU A 44 -5.93 -0.69 -27.96
N ARG A 45 -5.17 -1.35 -27.09
CA ARG A 45 -4.73 -2.74 -27.30
C ARG A 45 -5.92 -3.70 -27.33
N MET A 46 -6.82 -3.56 -26.36
CA MET A 46 -8.02 -4.37 -26.24
C MET A 46 -8.91 -4.23 -27.48
N GLN A 47 -9.11 -3.01 -27.99
CA GLN A 47 -9.93 -2.76 -29.19
C GLN A 47 -9.33 -3.47 -30.40
N GLU A 48 -7.99 -3.40 -30.55
CA GLU A 48 -7.32 -4.07 -31.68
C GLU A 48 -7.45 -5.60 -31.57
N GLU A 49 -7.29 -6.14 -30.34
CA GLU A 49 -7.48 -7.58 -30.13
C GLU A 49 -8.91 -8.01 -30.45
N MET A 50 -9.91 -7.25 -29.99
CA MET A 50 -11.32 -7.55 -30.28
C MET A 50 -11.62 -7.48 -31.79
N ARG A 51 -11.01 -6.54 -32.51
CA ARG A 51 -11.14 -6.43 -33.98
C ARG A 51 -10.58 -7.69 -34.66
N GLN A 52 -9.44 -8.20 -34.15
CA GLN A 52 -8.86 -9.44 -34.66
C GLN A 52 -9.75 -10.66 -34.39
N GLU A 53 -10.51 -10.60 -33.29
CA GLU A 53 -11.53 -11.62 -32.96
C GLU A 53 -12.81 -11.47 -33.77
N GLY A 54 -12.90 -10.43 -34.64
CA GLY A 54 -14.06 -10.19 -35.48
C GLY A 54 -15.14 -9.34 -34.84
N ARG A 55 -14.85 -8.69 -33.71
CA ARG A 55 -15.81 -7.79 -33.03
C ARG A 55 -15.43 -6.33 -33.30
N GLU A 56 -16.26 -5.64 -34.08
CA GLU A 56 -16.07 -4.22 -34.39
C GLU A 56 -16.69 -3.37 -33.26
N ILE A 57 -15.83 -2.81 -32.42
CA ILE A 57 -16.24 -1.99 -31.28
C ILE A 57 -15.32 -0.76 -31.16
N THR A 58 -15.87 0.37 -30.76
CA THR A 58 -15.09 1.56 -30.42
C THR A 58 -15.07 1.72 -28.90
N LEU A 59 -13.90 1.57 -28.31
CA LEU A 59 -13.71 1.73 -26.86
C LEU A 59 -13.19 3.13 -26.57
N VAL A 60 -13.78 3.79 -25.58
CA VAL A 60 -13.40 5.15 -25.17
C VAL A 60 -13.01 5.12 -23.70
N ALA A 61 -11.81 5.61 -23.38
CA ALA A 61 -11.35 5.70 -22.00
C ALA A 61 -11.88 6.99 -21.34
N ASP A 62 -12.46 6.85 -20.14
CA ASP A 62 -12.77 7.97 -19.24
C ASP A 62 -11.97 7.74 -17.94
N ALA A 63 -10.69 8.13 -17.98
CA ALA A 63 -9.73 7.84 -16.93
C ALA A 63 -9.57 9.07 -16.03
N VAL A 64 -9.97 8.95 -14.77
CA VAL A 64 -9.88 10.03 -13.78
C VAL A 64 -8.76 9.72 -12.78
N SER A 65 -7.73 10.54 -12.83
CA SER A 65 -6.61 10.56 -11.88
C SER A 65 -6.96 11.58 -10.79
N ASP A 66 -7.41 11.10 -9.64
CA ASP A 66 -8.04 11.94 -8.61
C ASP A 66 -7.02 12.39 -7.57
N PRO A 67 -6.82 13.71 -7.38
CA PRO A 67 -5.85 14.22 -6.40
C PRO A 67 -6.34 14.14 -4.94
N ALA A 68 -7.61 13.83 -4.72
CA ALA A 68 -8.14 13.76 -3.35
C ALA A 68 -7.44 12.65 -2.56
N GLY A 69 -7.13 12.93 -1.30
CA GLY A 69 -6.58 11.92 -0.40
C GLY A 69 -7.56 10.77 -0.20
N TRP A 70 -7.04 9.62 0.23
CA TRP A 70 -7.78 8.35 0.31
C TRP A 70 -9.15 8.47 1.00
N THR A 71 -9.23 9.17 2.13
CA THR A 71 -10.48 9.28 2.90
C THR A 71 -11.59 9.94 2.08
N GLU A 72 -11.29 11.07 1.45
CA GLU A 72 -12.27 11.80 0.64
C GLU A 72 -12.63 11.04 -0.63
N PHE A 73 -11.63 10.44 -1.28
CA PHE A 73 -11.86 9.61 -2.47
C PHE A 73 -12.82 8.47 -2.17
N LYS A 74 -12.55 7.69 -1.11
CA LYS A 74 -13.39 6.54 -0.72
C LYS A 74 -14.82 6.97 -0.38
N ARG A 75 -14.95 8.12 0.29
CA ARG A 75 -16.28 8.67 0.62
C ARG A 75 -17.07 8.99 -0.67
N ARG A 76 -16.42 9.67 -1.63
CA ARG A 76 -17.07 10.01 -2.91
C ARG A 76 -17.43 8.77 -3.71
N PHE A 77 -16.52 7.81 -3.79
CA PHE A 77 -16.79 6.56 -4.49
C PHE A 77 -18.00 5.85 -3.89
N ALA A 78 -18.04 5.71 -2.55
CA ALA A 78 -19.17 5.03 -1.89
C ALA A 78 -20.51 5.72 -2.20
N LEU A 79 -20.55 7.06 -2.15
CA LEU A 79 -21.77 7.81 -2.47
C LEU A 79 -22.18 7.61 -3.94
N SER A 80 -21.22 7.63 -4.87
CA SER A 80 -21.51 7.41 -6.29
C SER A 80 -22.00 5.98 -6.53
N ALA A 81 -21.40 5.00 -5.88
CA ALA A 81 -21.82 3.60 -6.01
C ALA A 81 -23.27 3.39 -5.49
N GLU A 82 -23.63 4.02 -4.38
CA GLU A 82 -25.00 3.97 -3.87
C GLU A 82 -26.00 4.65 -4.81
N ALA A 83 -25.56 5.71 -5.50
CA ALA A 83 -26.41 6.41 -6.48
C ALA A 83 -26.52 5.68 -7.83
N GLY A 84 -25.70 4.64 -8.06
CA GLY A 84 -25.64 3.97 -9.36
C GLY A 84 -24.83 4.75 -10.38
N GLU A 85 -23.86 5.54 -9.92
CA GLU A 85 -23.04 6.44 -10.74
C GLU A 85 -21.53 6.14 -10.61
N ALA A 86 -21.19 4.95 -10.10
CA ALA A 86 -19.77 4.54 -9.98
C ALA A 86 -19.10 4.42 -11.34
N PRO A 87 -17.77 4.53 -11.41
CA PRO A 87 -17.03 4.16 -12.64
C PRO A 87 -17.14 2.66 -12.88
N ASP A 88 -16.71 2.20 -14.06
CA ASP A 88 -16.67 0.77 -14.37
C ASP A 88 -15.55 0.08 -13.60
N ILE A 89 -14.43 0.80 -13.36
CA ILE A 89 -13.27 0.31 -12.59
C ILE A 89 -12.94 1.34 -11.52
N VAL A 90 -12.73 0.88 -10.29
CA VAL A 90 -12.20 1.75 -9.21
C VAL A 90 -10.84 1.22 -8.77
N VAL A 91 -9.92 2.14 -8.48
CA VAL A 91 -8.56 1.82 -8.02
C VAL A 91 -8.41 2.35 -6.60
N SER A 92 -8.16 1.43 -5.65
CA SER A 92 -8.00 1.80 -4.23
C SER A 92 -7.14 0.75 -3.52
N GLY A 93 -6.89 0.96 -2.24
CA GLY A 93 -6.13 -0.01 -1.43
C GLY A 93 -6.90 -1.31 -1.24
N HIS A 94 -6.17 -2.43 -1.19
CA HIS A 94 -6.77 -3.76 -1.11
C HIS A 94 -7.71 -3.94 0.10
N THR A 95 -7.46 -3.23 1.19
CA THR A 95 -8.30 -3.35 2.40
C THR A 95 -9.73 -2.85 2.21
N ASP A 96 -10.04 -2.21 1.07
CA ASP A 96 -11.41 -1.83 0.73
C ASP A 96 -12.21 -2.99 0.12
N VAL A 97 -11.54 -4.05 -0.32
CA VAL A 97 -12.14 -5.19 -1.03
C VAL A 97 -13.30 -5.78 -0.24
N ALA A 98 -13.06 -6.20 1.01
CA ALA A 98 -14.09 -6.87 1.80
C ALA A 98 -15.32 -5.99 2.02
N LEU A 99 -15.10 -4.73 2.38
CA LEU A 99 -16.21 -3.80 2.65
C LEU A 99 -17.02 -3.51 1.39
N TRP A 100 -16.33 -3.27 0.27
CA TRP A 100 -17.02 -2.92 -0.99
C TRP A 100 -17.68 -4.15 -1.64
N ALA A 101 -17.11 -5.34 -1.45
CA ALA A 101 -17.74 -6.60 -1.86
C ALA A 101 -19.02 -6.86 -1.03
N GLN A 102 -18.91 -6.72 0.29
CA GLN A 102 -20.05 -6.94 1.20
C GLN A 102 -21.19 -5.99 0.91
N SER A 103 -20.89 -4.73 0.61
CA SER A 103 -21.90 -3.73 0.28
C SER A 103 -22.37 -3.77 -1.18
N GLY A 104 -21.87 -4.72 -1.96
CA GLY A 104 -22.24 -4.91 -3.36
C GLY A 104 -21.75 -3.80 -4.31
N UNK A 105 -20.58 -3.14 -4.23
CA UNK A 105 -20.06 -2.27 -4.90
C UNK A 105 -19.39 -2.71 -5.95
N ILE A 106 -18.60 -3.76 -5.60
CA ILE A 106 -17.80 -4.40 -6.64
C ILE A 106 -18.27 -5.84 -6.95
N UNK A 107 -17.67 -6.50 -8.10
CA UNK A 107 -18.03 -7.63 -8.53
C UNK A 107 -17.00 -8.48 -8.50
N PRO A 108 -17.22 -9.75 -8.06
CA PRO A 108 -16.04 -10.65 -8.14
C PRO A 108 -15.53 -10.83 -9.56
N VAL A 109 -14.22 -10.99 -9.68
CA VAL A 109 -13.56 -11.26 -10.96
C VAL A 109 -13.61 -12.75 -11.27
N ALA A 110 -13.39 -13.60 -10.26
CA ALA A 110 -13.35 -15.06 -10.42
C ALA A 110 -13.67 -15.74 -9.08
N ASP A 111 -13.98 -17.04 -9.15
CA ASP A 111 -14.29 -17.82 -7.96
C ASP A 111 -13.03 -18.46 -7.32
N SER A 112 -11.86 -18.30 -7.93
CA SER A 112 -10.60 -18.83 -7.37
C SER A 112 -9.39 -18.22 -8.06
N VAL A 113 -8.21 -18.36 -7.44
CA VAL A 113 -6.92 -17.96 -8.03
C VAL A 113 -6.70 -18.71 -9.34
N ALA A 114 -6.93 -20.02 -9.36
CA ALA A 114 -6.74 -20.82 -10.58
C ALA A 114 -7.63 -20.33 -11.73
N GLU A 115 -8.85 -19.93 -11.42
CA GLU A 115 -9.77 -19.42 -12.45
C GLU A 115 -9.30 -18.06 -12.99
N VAL A 116 -8.95 -17.10 -12.11
CA VAL A 116 -8.53 -15.79 -12.58
C VAL A 116 -7.25 -15.89 -13.42
N GLN A 117 -6.31 -16.74 -13.02
CA GLN A 117 -5.06 -16.94 -13.78
C GLN A 117 -5.32 -17.56 -15.16
N ALA A 118 -6.40 -18.36 -15.31
CA ALA A 118 -6.75 -18.97 -16.58
C ALA A 118 -7.49 -18.01 -17.54
N MET A 119 -7.96 -16.85 -17.03
CA MET A 119 -8.76 -15.92 -17.86
C MET A 119 -7.90 -15.19 -18.90
N TYR A 120 -6.74 -14.70 -18.49
CA TYR A 120 -5.86 -13.89 -19.33
C TYR A 120 -4.39 -14.17 -19.00
N PRO A 121 -3.50 -14.17 -20.02
CA PRO A 121 -2.06 -14.37 -19.79
C PRO A 121 -1.46 -13.37 -18.79
N GLN A 122 -1.96 -12.13 -18.80
CA GLN A 122 -1.49 -11.09 -17.89
C GLN A 122 -1.79 -11.46 -16.43
N PHE A 123 -2.96 -12.03 -16.17
CA PHE A 123 -3.33 -12.46 -14.82
C PHE A 123 -2.48 -13.66 -14.35
N ALA A 124 -2.09 -14.54 -15.27
CA ALA A 124 -1.20 -15.65 -14.97
C ALA A 124 0.20 -15.17 -14.58
N ASP A 125 0.59 -13.98 -14.99
CA ASP A 125 1.91 -13.40 -14.71
C ASP A 125 1.97 -12.70 -13.33
N VAL A 126 0.83 -12.47 -12.67
CA VAL A 126 0.82 -11.84 -11.34
C VAL A 126 1.52 -12.78 -10.35
N ILE A 127 2.45 -12.23 -9.56
CA ILE A 127 3.19 -12.95 -8.51
C ILE A 127 2.16 -13.53 -7.53
N GLU A 128 2.16 -14.87 -7.41
CA GLU A 128 1.05 -15.61 -6.82
C GLU A 128 0.57 -15.10 -5.45
N PRO A 129 1.45 -14.84 -4.46
CA PRO A 129 0.97 -14.38 -3.15
C PRO A 129 0.16 -13.07 -3.18
N PHE A 130 0.30 -12.25 -4.22
CA PHE A 130 -0.46 -10.99 -4.28
C PHE A 130 -1.96 -11.23 -4.52
N TRP A 131 -2.36 -12.41 -5.02
CA TRP A 131 -3.79 -12.71 -5.13
C TRP A 131 -4.48 -12.76 -3.74
N ASP A 132 -3.72 -13.05 -2.67
CA ASP A 132 -4.28 -13.00 -1.31
C ASP A 132 -4.81 -11.60 -0.97
N SER A 133 -4.16 -10.56 -1.48
CA SER A 133 -4.57 -9.18 -1.22
C SER A 133 -5.95 -8.83 -1.80
N VAL A 134 -6.44 -9.59 -2.77
CA VAL A 134 -7.76 -9.36 -3.39
C VAL A 134 -8.72 -10.51 -3.17
N THR A 135 -8.35 -11.45 -2.30
CA THR A 135 -9.21 -12.59 -1.96
C THR A 135 -10.07 -12.25 -0.74
N TRP A 136 -11.37 -12.52 -0.84
CA TRP A 136 -12.30 -12.40 0.27
C TRP A 136 -13.44 -13.38 0.08
N ASN A 137 -13.81 -14.10 1.14
CA ASN A 137 -14.86 -15.12 1.11
C ASN A 137 -14.63 -16.16 -0.01
N GLY A 138 -13.37 -16.54 -0.21
CA GLY A 138 -12.97 -17.55 -1.19
C GLY A 138 -13.04 -17.12 -2.66
N LYS A 139 -13.31 -15.85 -2.93
CA LYS A 139 -13.40 -15.32 -4.30
C LYS A 139 -12.37 -14.21 -4.52
N ILE A 140 -12.05 -13.97 -5.78
CA ILE A 140 -11.13 -12.91 -6.23
C ILE A 140 -11.95 -11.68 -6.59
N TRP A 141 -11.68 -10.55 -5.98
CA TRP A 141 -12.49 -9.33 -6.11
C TRP A 141 -11.80 -8.19 -6.84
N GLY A 142 -10.57 -8.41 -7.28
CA GLY A 142 -9.81 -7.39 -7.99
C GLY A 142 -8.55 -7.95 -8.58
N VAL A 143 -7.71 -7.07 -9.12
CA VAL A 143 -6.41 -7.42 -9.69
C VAL A 143 -5.36 -6.50 -9.05
N PRO A 144 -4.28 -7.03 -8.46
CA PRO A 144 -3.22 -6.17 -7.94
C PRO A 144 -2.68 -5.24 -9.02
N GLN A 145 -2.49 -3.97 -8.69
CA GLN A 145 -2.01 -2.96 -9.64
C GLN A 145 -0.57 -2.55 -9.30
N ASP A 146 -0.28 -2.35 -8.04
CA ASP A 146 1.06 -2.12 -7.55
C ASP A 146 1.17 -2.66 -6.13
N THR A 147 2.39 -2.70 -5.63
CA THR A 147 2.64 -3.04 -4.25
C THR A 147 3.80 -2.21 -3.72
N GLU A 148 4.10 -2.41 -2.45
CA GLU A 148 5.04 -1.54 -1.76
C GLU A 148 5.73 -2.28 -0.63
N ALA A 149 6.85 -1.74 -0.18
CA ALA A 149 7.46 -2.05 1.10
C ALA A 149 7.50 -0.76 1.91
N ARG A 150 7.66 -0.89 3.22
CA ARG A 150 7.75 0.25 4.14
C ARG A 150 9.02 0.17 4.96
N PRO A 151 10.15 0.49 4.34
CA PRO A 151 11.46 0.41 4.99
C PRO A 151 11.61 1.33 6.18
N MET A 152 12.56 0.99 7.04
CA MET A 152 13.23 1.94 7.89
C MET A 152 14.43 2.50 7.10
N TYR A 153 14.49 3.82 6.99
CA TYR A 153 15.64 4.53 6.41
C TYR A 153 16.59 4.93 7.52
N PHE A 154 17.88 5.00 7.21
CA PHE A 154 18.91 5.43 8.16
C PHE A 154 19.89 6.39 7.48
N ASN A 155 20.31 7.41 8.23
CA ASN A 155 21.19 8.46 7.73
C ASN A 155 22.64 8.00 7.86
N LYS A 156 23.25 7.64 6.73
CA LYS A 156 24.62 7.12 6.67
C LYS A 156 25.66 8.17 7.11
N VAL A 157 25.37 9.45 6.83
CA VAL A 157 26.28 10.54 7.21
C VAL A 157 26.37 10.62 8.72
N LEU A 158 25.22 10.65 9.40
CA LEU A 158 25.20 10.72 10.86
C LEU A 158 25.85 9.47 11.50
N LEU A 159 25.59 8.28 10.96
CA LEU A 159 26.24 7.05 11.49
C LEU A 159 27.77 7.14 11.38
N ARG A 160 28.30 7.66 10.26
CA ARG A 160 29.74 7.88 10.13
C ARG A 160 30.25 8.88 11.18
N GLU A 161 29.52 9.97 11.39
CA GLU A 161 29.89 10.97 12.41
C GLU A 161 29.86 10.40 13.83
N MET A 162 29.00 9.39 14.08
CA MET A 162 28.94 8.65 15.33
C MET A 162 30.07 7.63 15.44
N GLY A 163 30.90 7.47 14.41
CA GLY A 163 32.04 6.56 14.42
C GLY A 163 31.79 5.19 13.80
N TRP A 164 30.65 4.97 13.17
CA TRP A 164 30.40 3.71 12.44
C TRP A 164 31.26 3.64 11.19
N SER A 165 31.91 2.52 10.96
CA SER A 165 32.65 2.26 9.72
C SER A 165 31.64 2.03 8.55
N ASP A 166 32.13 2.20 7.32
CA ASP A 166 31.30 1.90 6.13
C ASP A 166 30.86 0.43 6.10
N ALA A 167 31.68 -0.49 6.61
CA ALA A 167 31.33 -1.91 6.70
C ALA A 167 30.16 -2.13 7.68
N GLU A 168 30.17 -1.46 8.84
CA GLU A 168 29.08 -1.54 9.80
C GLU A 168 27.80 -0.98 9.22
N ILE A 169 27.89 0.17 8.56
CA ILE A 169 26.73 0.81 7.92
C ILE A 169 26.15 -0.10 6.83
N SER A 170 27.02 -0.64 5.95
CA SER A 170 26.60 -1.53 4.85
C SER A 170 25.98 -2.82 5.35
N SER A 171 26.40 -3.31 6.53
CA SER A 171 25.88 -4.56 7.08
C SER A 171 24.53 -4.37 7.81
N LEU A 172 24.10 -3.14 8.07
CA LEU A 172 22.92 -2.88 8.88
C LEU A 172 21.64 -3.56 8.31
N PRO A 173 21.37 -3.50 6.99
CA PRO A 173 20.20 -4.21 6.46
C PRO A 173 20.25 -5.73 6.72
N ASP A 174 21.42 -6.36 6.59
CA ASP A 174 21.56 -7.80 6.87
C ASP A 174 21.38 -8.11 8.36
N ARG A 175 21.89 -7.25 9.24
CA ARG A 175 21.73 -7.41 10.69
C ARG A 175 20.27 -7.27 11.11
N ILE A 176 19.52 -6.39 10.45
CA ILE A 176 18.07 -6.26 10.68
C ILE A 176 17.36 -7.52 10.16
N ARG A 177 17.74 -7.97 8.96
CA ARG A 177 17.13 -9.16 8.35
C ARG A 177 17.37 -10.42 9.19
N SER A 178 18.52 -10.53 9.85
CA SER A 178 18.84 -11.68 10.71
C SER A 178 18.31 -11.55 12.15
N GLY A 179 17.75 -10.39 12.52
CA GLY A 179 17.30 -10.13 13.89
C GLY A 179 18.43 -9.78 14.86
N GLU A 180 19.61 -9.50 14.36
CA GLU A 180 20.74 -9.05 15.19
C GLU A 180 20.60 -7.60 15.62
N PHE A 181 19.95 -6.76 14.79
CA PHE A 181 19.66 -5.36 15.13
C PHE A 181 18.14 -5.21 15.28
N THR A 182 17.71 -4.85 16.49
CA THR A 182 16.30 -4.82 16.87
C THR A 182 15.79 -3.38 17.10
N LEU A 183 14.51 -3.25 17.42
CA LEU A 183 13.91 -1.97 17.81
C LEU A 183 14.57 -1.39 19.07
N ASP A 184 15.02 -2.23 20.00
CA ASP A 184 15.78 -1.74 21.18
C ASP A 184 17.14 -1.18 20.75
N ASP A 185 17.79 -1.81 19.78
CA ASP A 185 19.08 -1.31 19.25
C ASP A 185 18.88 0.00 18.50
N LEU A 186 17.75 0.18 17.80
CA LEU A 186 17.41 1.46 17.16
C LEU A 186 17.34 2.58 18.20
N ILE A 187 16.59 2.34 19.30
CA ILE A 187 16.45 3.34 20.38
C ILE A 187 17.83 3.64 20.98
N LYS A 188 18.60 2.60 21.30
CA LYS A 188 19.93 2.78 21.90
C LYS A 188 20.85 3.56 20.96
N THR A 189 20.89 3.20 19.68
CA THR A 189 21.75 3.89 18.71
C THR A 189 21.38 5.38 18.62
N ALA A 190 20.09 5.69 18.59
CA ALA A 190 19.64 7.08 18.53
C ALA A 190 20.00 7.85 19.80
N GLN A 191 19.86 7.21 20.97
CA GLN A 191 20.28 7.83 22.24
C GLN A 191 21.81 8.08 22.27
N ASP A 192 22.59 7.12 21.79
CA ASP A 192 24.06 7.27 21.70
C ASP A 192 24.43 8.46 20.80
N GLY A 193 23.75 8.62 19.67
CA GLY A 193 23.98 9.75 18.76
C GLY A 193 23.67 11.09 19.43
N ILE A 194 22.60 11.15 20.22
CA ILE A 194 22.24 12.37 20.97
C ILE A 194 23.29 12.64 22.06
N ALA A 195 23.70 11.61 22.79
CA ALA A 195 24.69 11.73 23.86
C ALA A 195 26.05 12.20 23.32
N GLN A 196 26.40 11.80 22.10
CA GLN A 196 27.64 12.25 21.43
C GLN A 196 27.53 13.67 20.85
N GLY A 197 26.31 14.24 20.80
CA GLY A 197 26.09 15.57 20.20
C GLY A 197 26.05 15.54 18.67
N VAL A 198 26.01 14.37 18.06
CA VAL A 198 25.91 14.20 16.60
C VAL A 198 24.45 14.35 16.15
N VAL A 199 23.54 13.78 16.91
CA VAL A 199 22.09 13.80 16.60
C VAL A 199 21.41 14.81 17.55
N LYS A 200 20.55 15.66 17.02
CA LYS A 200 19.78 16.61 17.83
C LYS A 200 18.75 15.88 18.67
N PRO A 201 18.47 16.31 19.91
CA PRO A 201 17.33 15.79 20.65
C PRO A 201 16.05 15.90 19.81
N GLY A 202 15.28 14.80 19.77
CA GLY A 202 14.06 14.72 18.94
C GLY A 202 14.29 14.34 17.48
N TYR A 203 15.55 14.15 17.07
CA TYR A 203 15.88 13.80 15.67
C TYR A 203 16.50 12.40 15.56
N GLY A 204 16.35 11.61 16.61
CA GLY A 204 16.86 10.23 16.60
C GLY A 204 15.98 9.26 15.82
N TYR A 205 14.65 9.44 15.90
CA TYR A 205 13.73 8.56 15.20
C TYR A 205 12.40 9.26 14.89
N TRP A 206 11.98 9.18 13.63
CA TRP A 206 10.71 9.75 13.15
C TRP A 206 9.86 8.68 12.47
N HIS A 207 8.71 8.34 13.06
CA HIS A 207 7.70 7.50 12.41
C HIS A 207 6.75 8.40 11.60
N ARG A 208 5.74 7.83 10.98
CA ARG A 208 4.75 8.64 10.24
C ARG A 208 3.97 9.54 11.20
N PRO A 209 3.59 10.75 10.75
CA PRO A 209 2.97 11.72 11.67
C PRO A 209 1.44 11.62 11.77
N SER A 210 0.81 10.67 11.07
CA SER A 210 -0.66 10.54 11.04
C SER A 210 -1.05 9.08 10.91
N ALA A 211 -2.33 8.76 11.08
CA ALA A 211 -2.84 7.39 10.96
C ALA A 211 -2.43 6.72 9.65
N GLY A 212 -2.11 5.46 9.71
CA GLY A 212 -1.74 4.65 8.56
C GLY A 212 -1.23 3.27 8.95
N GLY A 213 -1.33 2.34 8.01
CA GLY A 213 -0.98 0.94 8.24
C GLY A 213 0.44 0.71 8.76
N ASP A 214 1.36 1.64 8.50
CA ASP A 214 2.75 1.55 8.99
C ASP A 214 2.84 1.21 10.46
N PHE A 215 1.88 1.70 11.28
CA PHE A 215 1.91 1.43 12.72
C PHE A 215 1.75 -0.05 13.04
N THR A 216 1.06 -0.82 12.19
CA THR A 216 0.91 -2.26 12.45
C THR A 216 2.23 -2.99 12.31
N GLN A 217 3.22 -2.44 11.58
CA GLN A 217 4.54 -3.07 11.47
C GLN A 217 5.19 -3.25 12.85
N PHE A 218 5.00 -2.29 13.75
CA PHE A 218 5.57 -2.38 15.10
C PHE A 218 4.88 -3.47 15.92
N TYR A 219 3.55 -3.57 15.80
CA TYR A 219 2.80 -4.61 16.49
C TYR A 219 3.22 -6.01 15.99
N VAL A 220 3.33 -6.17 14.66
CA VAL A 220 3.78 -7.43 14.05
C VAL A 220 5.25 -7.71 14.41
N ALA A 221 6.11 -6.67 14.47
CA ALA A 221 7.51 -6.82 14.86
C ALA A 221 7.69 -7.37 16.28
N TYR A 222 6.69 -7.20 17.13
CA TYR A 222 6.67 -7.79 18.48
C TYR A 222 5.91 -9.12 18.53
N GLY A 223 5.61 -9.72 17.37
CA GLY A 223 4.94 -11.02 17.29
C GLY A 223 3.41 -10.92 17.34
N GLY A 224 2.86 -9.75 17.12
CA GLY A 224 1.40 -9.55 17.12
C GLY A 224 0.76 -10.17 15.88
N GLU A 225 -0.36 -10.84 16.10
CA GLU A 225 -1.18 -11.38 15.02
C GLU A 225 -2.37 -10.44 14.79
N ILE A 226 -2.76 -10.26 13.53
CA ILE A 226 -3.89 -9.38 13.17
C ILE A 226 -5.11 -10.18 12.76
N TYR A 227 -4.91 -11.40 12.25
CA TYR A 227 -5.99 -12.15 11.62
C TYR A 227 -5.73 -13.65 11.72
N ASP A 228 -6.79 -14.39 11.96
CA ASP A 228 -6.81 -15.86 12.00
C ASP A 228 -7.66 -16.35 10.82
N ALA A 229 -7.00 -16.87 9.80
CA ALA A 229 -7.66 -17.32 8.56
C ALA A 229 -8.53 -18.56 8.77
N ASP A 230 -8.23 -19.38 9.81
CA ASP A 230 -9.00 -20.59 10.06
C ASP A 230 -10.39 -20.28 10.63
N THR A 231 -10.51 -19.18 11.37
CA THR A 231 -11.77 -18.79 12.00
C THR A 231 -12.40 -17.54 11.35
N ASP A 232 -11.70 -16.90 10.40
CA ASP A 232 -12.10 -15.63 9.78
C ASP A 232 -12.34 -14.56 10.84
N GLN A 233 -11.43 -14.47 11.82
CA GLN A 233 -11.54 -13.48 12.91
C GLN A 233 -10.31 -12.59 12.96
N LEU A 234 -10.52 -11.32 13.31
CA LEU A 234 -9.43 -10.42 13.68
C LEU A 234 -8.85 -10.87 15.02
N VAL A 235 -7.56 -10.65 15.19
CA VAL A 235 -6.83 -11.05 16.39
C VAL A 235 -6.25 -9.80 17.07
N ILE A 236 -6.25 -9.80 18.40
CA ILE A 236 -5.45 -8.85 19.18
C ILE A 236 -4.68 -9.63 20.25
N SER A 237 -3.35 -9.52 20.20
CA SER A 237 -2.44 -10.24 21.11
C SER A 237 -1.96 -9.27 22.19
N ARG A 238 -2.28 -9.56 23.45
CA ARG A 238 -2.08 -8.61 24.57
C ARG A 238 -0.61 -8.21 24.77
N GLU A 239 0.30 -9.18 24.82
CA GLU A 239 1.70 -8.86 25.11
C GLU A 239 2.39 -8.14 23.94
N PRO A 240 2.24 -8.57 22.68
CA PRO A 240 2.72 -7.77 21.55
C PRO A 240 2.14 -6.35 21.52
N LEU A 241 0.85 -6.20 21.85
CA LEU A 241 0.21 -4.88 21.91
C LEU A 241 0.85 -4.00 22.99
N ARG A 242 1.11 -4.58 24.17
CA ARG A 242 1.77 -3.86 25.24
C ARG A 242 3.17 -3.40 24.81
N LYS A 243 3.95 -4.27 24.17
CA LYS A 243 5.29 -3.94 23.68
C LYS A 243 5.26 -2.86 22.59
N PHE A 244 4.29 -2.94 21.69
CA PHE A 244 4.08 -1.92 20.66
C PHE A 244 3.79 -0.55 21.31
N PHE A 245 2.88 -0.52 22.28
CA PHE A 245 2.56 0.72 23.00
C PHE A 245 3.78 1.24 23.78
N ASP A 246 4.52 0.35 24.44
CA ASP A 246 5.74 0.70 25.18
C ASP A 246 6.78 1.32 24.23
N PHE A 247 6.99 0.74 23.05
CA PHE A 247 7.93 1.30 22.06
C PHE A 247 7.56 2.75 21.75
N HIS A 248 6.29 3.01 21.43
CA HIS A 248 5.86 4.35 21.06
C HIS A 248 5.94 5.34 22.23
N ARG A 249 5.79 4.89 23.46
CA ARG A 249 6.04 5.73 24.64
C ARG A 249 7.53 6.00 24.81
N ARG A 250 8.34 4.97 24.67
CA ARG A 250 9.80 5.06 24.86
C ARG A 250 10.47 6.01 23.85
N VAL A 251 10.05 6.03 22.60
CA VAL A 251 10.69 6.93 21.63
C VAL A 251 10.56 8.39 22.03
N VAL A 252 9.47 8.76 22.71
CA VAL A 252 9.28 10.11 23.22
C VAL A 252 10.03 10.30 24.55
N THR A 253 9.88 9.38 25.52
CA THR A 253 10.48 9.55 26.83
C THR A 253 12.02 9.48 26.82
N THR A 254 12.60 8.82 25.83
CA THR A 254 14.05 8.80 25.65
C THR A 254 14.57 10.02 24.89
N GLY A 255 13.66 10.88 24.41
CA GLY A 255 14.04 12.10 23.70
C GLY A 255 14.49 11.90 22.25
N ILE A 256 14.28 10.69 21.69
CA ILE A 256 14.68 10.45 20.30
C ILE A 256 13.61 10.90 19.28
N THR A 257 12.35 11.05 19.73
CA THR A 257 11.23 11.58 18.93
C THR A 257 10.67 12.80 19.67
N PRO A 258 10.27 13.86 18.95
CA PRO A 258 9.72 15.05 19.63
C PRO A 258 8.42 14.75 20.38
N GLU A 259 8.19 15.49 21.47
CA GLU A 259 6.88 15.51 22.12
C GLU A 259 5.85 16.08 21.13
N ASN A 260 4.61 15.64 21.22
CA ASN A 260 3.51 16.11 20.36
C ASN A 260 3.81 15.88 18.86
N PHE A 261 4.50 14.81 18.55
CA PHE A 261 4.94 14.49 17.17
C PHE A 261 3.77 14.21 16.23
N ILE A 262 2.74 13.50 16.72
CA ILE A 262 1.55 13.16 15.90
C ILE A 262 0.83 14.46 15.53
N GLY A 263 0.54 14.62 14.24
CA GLY A 263 -0.07 15.84 13.71
C GLY A 263 0.90 16.77 13.00
N THR A 264 2.19 16.46 13.01
CA THR A 264 3.16 17.17 12.15
C THR A 264 2.67 17.10 10.71
N SER A 265 2.68 18.21 9.98
CA SER A 265 2.23 18.19 8.59
C SER A 265 3.19 17.36 7.72
N TRP A 266 2.63 16.73 6.69
CA TRP A 266 3.45 15.89 5.80
C TRP A 266 4.55 16.70 5.10
N ASP A 267 4.29 17.95 4.73
CA ASP A 267 5.32 18.80 4.08
C ASP A 267 6.51 19.01 5.02
N VAL A 268 6.22 19.32 6.29
CA VAL A 268 7.28 19.49 7.31
C VAL A 268 8.00 18.16 7.53
N TRP A 269 7.23 17.06 7.61
CA TRP A 269 7.81 15.74 7.85
C TRP A 269 8.79 15.35 6.72
N HIS A 270 8.34 15.45 5.46
CA HIS A 270 9.19 15.08 4.31
C HIS A 270 10.45 15.95 4.23
N ASP A 271 10.30 17.27 4.41
CA ASP A 271 11.45 18.15 4.38
C ASP A 271 12.43 17.83 5.52
N THR A 272 11.91 17.56 6.70
CA THR A 272 12.76 17.31 7.87
C THR A 272 13.57 16.02 7.71
N VAL A 273 12.93 14.92 7.30
CA VAL A 273 13.68 13.64 7.19
C VAL A 273 14.73 13.69 6.09
N VAL A 274 14.51 14.45 5.02
CA VAL A 274 15.46 14.55 3.92
C VAL A 274 16.58 15.57 4.21
N ASN A 275 16.26 16.72 4.86
CA ASN A 275 17.15 17.88 4.90
C ASN A 275 17.62 18.29 6.29
N HIS A 276 17.11 17.69 7.38
CA HIS A 276 17.40 18.19 8.73
C HIS A 276 17.94 17.14 9.69
N ASP A 277 18.66 16.15 9.15
CA ASP A 277 19.52 15.26 9.96
C ASP A 277 18.77 14.38 10.96
N VAL A 278 17.67 13.76 10.52
CA VAL A 278 17.01 12.70 11.29
C VAL A 278 17.80 11.40 11.10
N LEU A 279 18.11 10.69 12.21
CA LEU A 279 18.97 9.50 12.14
C LEU A 279 18.24 8.28 11.54
N PHE A 280 17.06 7.95 12.07
CA PHE A 280 16.22 6.85 11.59
C PHE A 280 14.80 7.33 11.33
N PHE A 281 14.16 6.83 10.26
CA PHE A 281 12.77 7.17 10.00
C PHE A 281 12.11 6.08 9.14
N ASN A 282 10.80 5.95 9.26
CA ASN A 282 10.02 4.98 8.45
C ASN A 282 9.23 5.70 7.38
N ALA A 283 9.27 5.18 6.16
CA ALA A 283 8.44 5.68 5.06
C ALA A 283 8.24 4.55 4.05
N GLY A 284 7.20 4.67 3.25
CA GLY A 284 7.00 3.74 2.14
C GLY A 284 7.97 4.01 0.99
N VAL A 285 8.20 2.99 0.19
CA VAL A 285 9.13 3.08 -0.97
C VAL A 285 8.74 4.22 -1.92
N TRP A 286 7.45 4.49 -2.08
CA TRP A 286 6.95 5.58 -2.96
C TRP A 286 7.48 6.96 -2.56
N SER A 287 7.87 7.14 -1.30
CA SER A 287 8.42 8.42 -0.84
C SER A 287 9.74 8.75 -1.54
N TRP A 288 10.52 7.71 -1.92
CA TRP A 288 11.82 7.90 -2.57
C TRP A 288 11.69 8.74 -3.85
N ALA A 289 10.75 8.40 -4.73
CA ALA A 289 10.51 9.15 -5.97
C ALA A 289 10.08 10.60 -5.66
N GLY A 290 9.21 10.77 -4.66
CA GLY A 290 8.77 12.10 -4.24
C GLY A 290 9.91 12.94 -3.69
N TRP A 291 10.75 12.36 -2.84
CA TRP A 291 11.91 13.05 -2.27
C TRP A 291 12.93 13.45 -3.34
N ALA A 292 13.19 12.57 -4.30
CA ALA A 292 14.14 12.86 -5.38
C ALA A 292 13.73 14.07 -6.22
N VAL A 293 12.43 14.30 -6.37
CA VAL A 293 11.90 15.40 -7.17
C VAL A 293 11.67 16.67 -6.35
N ASN A 294 11.16 16.53 -5.12
CA ASN A 294 10.59 17.66 -4.38
C ASN A 294 11.43 18.13 -3.18
N ASN A 295 12.29 17.29 -2.62
CA ASN A 295 12.95 17.58 -1.35
C ASN A 295 14.49 17.62 -1.45
N ALA A 296 15.08 16.66 -2.16
CA ALA A 296 16.55 16.56 -2.28
C ALA A 296 17.04 17.48 -3.40
N ALA A 297 17.85 18.48 -3.06
CA ALA A 297 18.38 19.44 -4.05
C ALA A 297 19.24 18.74 -5.12
N GLY A 298 19.97 17.69 -4.75
CA GLY A 298 20.76 16.86 -5.64
C GLY A 298 20.02 15.67 -6.24
N GLY A 299 18.71 15.61 -6.05
CA GLY A 299 17.89 14.53 -6.60
C GLY A 299 18.20 13.17 -6.00
N GLU A 300 17.96 12.12 -6.78
CA GLU A 300 18.14 10.74 -6.32
C GLU A 300 19.59 10.44 -5.92
N ALA A 301 20.59 11.05 -6.58
CA ALA A 301 21.99 10.84 -6.23
C ALA A 301 22.29 11.28 -4.78
N GLU A 302 21.69 12.41 -4.35
CA GLU A 302 21.81 12.86 -2.97
C GLU A 302 21.17 11.89 -2.00
N LEU A 303 20.03 11.33 -2.34
CA LEU A 303 19.35 10.34 -1.49
C LEU A 303 20.23 9.10 -1.29
N PHE A 304 20.83 8.57 -2.37
CA PHE A 304 21.74 7.42 -2.29
C PHE A 304 22.97 7.74 -1.45
N GLU A 305 23.48 8.95 -1.52
CA GLU A 305 24.64 9.37 -0.72
C GLU A 305 24.29 9.43 0.78
N LYS A 306 23.11 9.97 1.11
CA LYS A 306 22.68 10.21 2.49
C LYS A 306 22.12 8.97 3.18
N PHE A 307 21.32 8.17 2.48
CA PHE A 307 20.45 7.21 3.15
C PHE A 307 20.74 5.76 2.76
N GLY A 308 20.65 4.88 3.76
CA GLY A 308 20.44 3.46 3.55
C GLY A 308 19.01 3.10 3.94
N TYR A 309 18.60 1.90 3.61
CA TYR A 309 17.24 1.43 3.86
C TYR A 309 17.26 -0.06 4.19
N ALA A 310 16.34 -0.47 5.04
CA ALA A 310 16.27 -1.84 5.54
C ALA A 310 14.81 -2.17 5.92
N LEU A 311 14.54 -3.43 6.23
CA LEU A 311 13.27 -3.80 6.84
C LEU A 311 13.04 -3.01 8.14
N GLN A 312 11.78 -2.87 8.56
CA GLN A 312 11.46 -2.45 9.93
C GLN A 312 12.10 -3.47 10.89
N PRO A 313 12.98 -3.06 11.83
CA PRO A 313 13.59 -4.04 12.75
C PRO A 313 12.54 -4.78 13.57
N SER A 314 12.83 -6.04 13.86
CA SER A 314 12.04 -6.83 14.80
C SER A 314 12.17 -6.28 16.22
N GLY A 315 11.16 -6.49 17.03
CA GLY A 315 11.23 -6.27 18.47
C GLY A 315 11.72 -7.50 19.24
N ILE A 316 12.02 -8.59 18.55
CA ILE A 316 12.39 -9.89 19.14
C ILE A 316 13.76 -10.29 18.60
N PRO A 317 14.79 -10.36 19.46
CA PRO A 317 16.13 -10.76 19.00
C PRO A 317 16.11 -12.13 18.29
N GLY A 318 16.79 -12.21 17.16
CA GLY A 318 16.88 -13.42 16.36
C GLY A 318 15.71 -13.63 15.38
N GLU A 319 14.68 -12.78 15.44
CA GLU A 319 13.60 -12.80 14.48
C GLU A 319 13.86 -11.76 13.38
N PRO A 320 13.55 -12.07 12.13
CA PRO A 320 13.81 -11.11 11.05
C PRO A 320 12.96 -9.85 11.17
N GLY A 321 13.45 -8.78 10.57
CA GLY A 321 12.65 -7.57 10.38
C GLY A 321 11.44 -7.86 9.49
N VAL A 322 10.50 -6.92 9.45
CA VAL A 322 9.23 -7.07 8.73
C VAL A 322 8.98 -5.87 7.83
N THR A 323 8.07 -6.04 6.87
CA THR A 323 7.50 -4.91 6.13
C THR A 323 6.01 -5.17 5.86
N LEU A 324 5.24 -4.10 5.88
CA LEU A 324 3.84 -4.15 5.43
C LEU A 324 3.81 -3.92 3.92
N SER A 325 3.13 -4.79 3.21
CA SER A 325 2.76 -4.57 1.82
C SER A 325 1.27 -4.22 1.77
N HIS A 326 0.93 -3.15 1.06
CA HIS A 326 -0.46 -2.68 0.97
C HIS A 326 -0.81 -2.42 -0.50
N PRO A 327 -1.03 -3.49 -1.28
CA PRO A 327 -1.31 -3.32 -2.71
C PRO A 327 -2.47 -2.37 -2.99
N VAL A 328 -2.27 -1.54 -4.00
CA VAL A 328 -3.37 -0.85 -4.65
C VAL A 328 -3.89 -1.80 -5.73
N VAL A 329 -5.20 -1.84 -5.90
CA VAL A 329 -5.83 -2.87 -6.72
C VAL A 329 -6.89 -2.26 -7.66
N TYR A 330 -7.01 -2.84 -8.83
CA TYR A 330 -8.13 -2.59 -9.74
C TYR A 330 -9.33 -3.43 -9.30
N MET A 331 -10.51 -2.84 -9.20
CA MET A 331 -11.74 -3.55 -8.87
C MET A 331 -12.83 -3.19 -9.88
N ALA A 332 -13.48 -4.20 -10.45
CA ALA A 332 -14.62 -3.97 -11.35
C ALA A 332 -15.86 -3.65 -10.52
N CYS A 333 -16.53 -2.54 -10.84
CA CYS A 333 -17.73 -2.14 -10.14
C CYS A 333 -18.93 -2.94 -10.62
N SER A 334 -19.86 -3.24 -9.72
CA SER A 334 -21.03 -4.06 -10.03
C SER A 334 -22.03 -3.31 -10.93
N GLU A 335 -22.90 -4.07 -11.59
CA GLU A 335 -24.00 -3.48 -12.37
C GLU A 335 -24.89 -2.62 -11.47
N ARG A 336 -25.10 -3.00 -10.22
CA ARG A 336 -25.87 -2.19 -9.26
C ARG A 336 -25.22 -0.82 -9.05
N ALA A 337 -23.89 -0.80 -8.89
CA ALA A 337 -23.15 0.43 -8.57
C ALA A 337 -22.97 1.35 -9.80
N THR A 338 -23.01 0.80 -11.02
CA THR A 338 -22.76 1.57 -12.24
C THR A 338 -24.01 1.84 -13.06
N ARG A 339 -25.04 1.02 -12.90
CA ARG A 339 -26.21 0.91 -13.81
C ARG A 339 -25.81 0.67 -15.26
N ARG A 340 -24.67 0.01 -15.48
CA ARG A 340 -24.14 -0.35 -16.80
C ARG A 340 -23.76 -1.84 -16.81
N SER A 341 -23.77 -2.44 -17.99
CA SER A 341 -23.43 -3.86 -18.19
C SER A 341 -22.02 -4.01 -18.81
N ASN A 342 -21.05 -3.24 -18.29
CA ASN A 342 -19.69 -3.20 -18.83
C ASN A 342 -18.72 -4.15 -18.09
N GLN A 343 -19.20 -4.99 -17.18
CA GLN A 343 -18.32 -5.73 -16.25
C GLN A 343 -17.29 -6.59 -16.97
N ASP A 344 -17.69 -7.33 -18.01
CA ASP A 344 -16.75 -8.19 -18.75
C ASP A 344 -15.68 -7.36 -19.47
N LEU A 345 -16.10 -6.21 -20.06
CA LEU A 345 -15.15 -5.30 -20.71
C LEU A 345 -14.22 -4.65 -19.68
N ALA A 346 -14.72 -4.33 -18.51
CA ALA A 346 -13.91 -3.76 -17.43
C ALA A 346 -12.83 -4.76 -16.96
N ILE A 347 -13.22 -6.04 -16.76
CA ILE A 347 -12.27 -7.09 -16.35
C ILE A 347 -11.21 -7.30 -17.46
N ARG A 348 -11.63 -7.33 -18.73
CA ARG A 348 -10.69 -7.45 -19.85
C ARG A 348 -9.74 -6.24 -19.92
N ALA A 349 -10.26 -5.04 -19.66
CA ALA A 349 -9.42 -3.82 -19.60
C ALA A 349 -8.41 -3.92 -18.45
N MET A 350 -8.82 -4.45 -17.29
CA MET A 350 -7.90 -4.68 -16.18
C MET A 350 -6.74 -5.61 -16.59
N ALA A 351 -7.03 -6.66 -17.38
CA ALA A 351 -5.98 -7.54 -17.89
C ALA A 351 -4.98 -6.77 -18.77
N HIS A 352 -5.47 -5.96 -19.71
CA HIS A 352 -4.57 -5.15 -20.55
C HIS A 352 -3.83 -4.08 -19.78
N MET A 353 -4.37 -3.58 -18.66
CA MET A 353 -3.65 -2.66 -17.77
C MET A 353 -2.57 -3.38 -16.97
N THR A 354 -2.63 -4.71 -16.87
CA THR A 354 -1.68 -5.53 -16.11
C THR A 354 -0.51 -6.03 -17.00
N ASP A 355 -0.27 -5.39 -18.13
CA ASP A 355 0.87 -5.70 -19.00
C ASP A 355 2.19 -5.22 -18.39
N THR A 356 3.26 -5.95 -18.67
CA THR A 356 4.61 -5.72 -18.12
C THR A 356 5.07 -4.27 -18.29
N ASP A 357 4.99 -3.75 -19.52
CA ASP A 357 5.50 -2.40 -19.83
C ASP A 357 4.71 -1.32 -19.09
N LEU A 358 3.38 -1.48 -18.98
CA LEU A 358 2.55 -0.49 -18.29
C LEU A 358 2.81 -0.50 -16.79
N ASN A 359 2.98 -1.69 -16.21
CA ASN A 359 3.26 -1.83 -14.79
C ASN A 359 4.71 -1.42 -14.46
N THR A 360 5.68 -1.75 -15.32
CA THR A 360 7.07 -1.31 -15.13
C THR A 360 7.16 0.22 -15.17
N ARG A 361 6.51 0.86 -16.15
CA ARG A 361 6.49 2.32 -16.24
C ARG A 361 5.94 2.94 -14.94
N HIS A 362 4.81 2.41 -14.45
CA HIS A 362 4.24 2.90 -13.18
C HIS A 362 5.22 2.68 -12.03
N ALA A 363 5.75 1.46 -11.90
CA ALA A 363 6.65 1.10 -10.80
C ALA A 363 7.86 2.03 -10.73
N VAL A 364 8.53 2.24 -11.87
CA VAL A 364 9.74 3.05 -11.93
C VAL A 364 9.44 4.53 -11.59
N ILE A 365 8.37 5.08 -12.16
CA ILE A 365 8.02 6.50 -11.95
C ILE A 365 7.56 6.77 -10.53
N SER A 366 6.82 5.83 -9.93
CA SER A 366 6.21 6.04 -8.61
C SER A 366 6.98 5.37 -7.46
N ALA A 367 8.03 4.62 -7.77
CA ALA A 367 8.82 3.83 -6.82
C ALA A 367 7.96 2.81 -6.06
N HIS A 368 7.04 2.16 -6.79
CA HIS A 368 6.31 1.01 -6.26
C HIS A 368 6.96 -0.29 -6.74
N THR A 369 6.84 -1.35 -5.96
CA THR A 369 7.49 -2.62 -6.28
C THR A 369 6.67 -3.45 -7.26
N ALA A 370 7.34 -4.42 -7.91
CA ALA A 370 6.77 -5.26 -8.96
C ALA A 370 5.62 -6.14 -8.44
N ILE A 371 4.61 -6.33 -9.29
CA ILE A 371 3.52 -7.28 -9.04
C ILE A 371 3.51 -8.42 -10.06
N LEU A 372 4.32 -8.33 -11.13
CA LEU A 372 4.37 -9.34 -12.19
C LEU A 372 5.72 -10.05 -12.18
N ASN A 373 5.71 -11.36 -12.44
CA ASN A 373 6.95 -12.12 -12.58
C ASN A 373 7.82 -11.53 -13.70
N SER A 374 7.22 -11.14 -14.82
CA SER A 374 7.94 -10.56 -15.94
C SER A 374 8.63 -9.23 -15.62
N GLN A 375 8.11 -8.44 -14.66
CA GLN A 375 8.77 -7.20 -14.25
C GLN A 375 10.13 -7.48 -13.58
N LEU A 376 10.26 -8.61 -12.88
CA LEU A 376 11.49 -8.94 -12.15
C LEU A 376 12.68 -9.16 -13.09
N ASP A 377 12.40 -9.45 -14.36
CA ASP A 377 13.44 -9.62 -15.38
C ASP A 377 13.47 -8.45 -16.38
N ASP A 378 12.62 -7.45 -16.21
CA ASP A 378 12.50 -6.33 -17.13
C ASP A 378 13.72 -5.40 -17.00
N PRO A 379 14.43 -5.08 -18.09
CA PRO A 379 15.64 -4.23 -18.00
C PRO A 379 15.38 -2.85 -17.42
N GLU A 380 14.22 -2.25 -17.67
CA GLU A 380 13.90 -0.92 -17.12
C GLU A 380 13.69 -1.00 -15.61
N TYR A 381 13.00 -2.06 -15.13
CA TYR A 381 12.80 -2.29 -13.69
C TYR A 381 14.15 -2.53 -13.00
N LEU A 382 14.98 -3.40 -13.59
CA LEU A 382 16.29 -3.75 -13.02
C LEU A 382 17.26 -2.56 -13.00
N ALA A 383 17.12 -1.62 -13.95
CA ALA A 383 17.94 -0.40 -13.99
C ALA A 383 17.53 0.61 -12.90
N ALA A 384 16.35 0.46 -12.30
CA ALA A 384 15.92 1.32 -11.19
C ALA A 384 16.57 0.81 -9.89
N GLU A 385 17.73 1.36 -9.56
CA GLU A 385 18.58 0.88 -8.47
C GLU A 385 17.85 0.72 -7.15
N PHE A 386 17.07 1.75 -6.75
CA PHE A 386 16.33 1.70 -5.49
C PHE A 386 15.34 0.53 -5.45
N LEU A 387 14.55 0.35 -6.52
CA LEU A 387 13.57 -0.74 -6.59
C LEU A 387 14.25 -2.12 -6.54
N SER A 388 15.36 -2.25 -7.26
CA SER A 388 16.15 -3.47 -7.27
C SER A 388 16.67 -3.80 -5.85
N ASP A 389 17.17 -2.78 -5.15
CA ASP A 389 17.70 -2.93 -3.79
C ASP A 389 16.64 -3.35 -2.78
N VAL A 390 15.42 -2.83 -2.89
CA VAL A 390 14.36 -3.15 -1.90
C VAL A 390 13.55 -4.39 -2.26
N SER A 391 13.77 -4.99 -3.43
CA SER A 391 12.94 -6.11 -3.89
C SER A 391 12.94 -7.30 -2.94
N TYR A 392 14.06 -7.57 -2.24
CA TYR A 392 14.15 -8.67 -1.27
C TYR A 392 13.12 -8.53 -0.12
N MET A 393 12.63 -7.32 0.12
CA MET A 393 11.69 -7.09 1.22
C MET A 393 10.36 -7.81 1.02
N ALA A 394 10.04 -8.18 -0.24
CA ALA A 394 8.84 -8.95 -0.53
C ALA A 394 8.81 -10.30 0.21
N ASP A 395 9.99 -10.88 0.50
CA ASP A 395 10.07 -12.15 1.25
C ASP A 395 9.76 -12.00 2.74
N TYR A 396 9.64 -10.78 3.22
CA TYR A 396 9.44 -10.44 4.65
C TYR A 396 8.15 -9.65 4.86
N ASN A 397 7.28 -9.65 3.86
CA ASN A 397 6.06 -8.84 3.93
C ASN A 397 4.90 -9.59 4.60
N TYR A 398 3.93 -8.81 5.03
CA TYR A 398 2.60 -9.29 5.40
C TYR A 398 1.58 -8.31 4.82
N PHE A 399 0.35 -8.77 4.66
CA PHE A 399 -0.76 -7.93 4.20
C PHE A 399 -1.72 -7.66 5.37
N ALA A 400 -2.28 -6.48 5.39
CA ALA A 400 -3.44 -6.23 6.25
C ALA A 400 -4.59 -7.16 5.79
N PRO A 401 -5.39 -7.70 6.71
CA PRO A 401 -6.43 -8.65 6.30
C PRO A 401 -7.58 -7.97 5.55
N ASN A 402 -8.13 -8.71 4.58
CA ASN A 402 -9.37 -8.32 3.91
C ASN A 402 -10.55 -8.75 4.79
N HIS A 403 -10.82 -7.95 5.83
CA HIS A 403 -11.92 -8.20 6.77
C HIS A 403 -12.75 -6.91 6.91
N PRO A 404 -14.08 -6.98 6.82
CA PRO A 404 -14.91 -5.75 6.84
C PRO A 404 -14.70 -4.87 8.07
N SER A 405 -14.33 -5.48 9.21
CA SER A 405 -14.12 -4.73 10.46
C SER A 405 -12.65 -4.34 10.69
N TYR A 406 -11.75 -4.59 9.74
CA TYR A 406 -10.32 -4.26 9.94
C TYR A 406 -10.11 -2.77 10.20
N GLY A 407 -10.85 -1.91 9.52
CA GLY A 407 -10.76 -0.46 9.75
C GLY A 407 -11.08 -0.06 11.19
N GLN A 408 -12.09 -0.70 11.79
CA GLN A 408 -12.46 -0.46 13.19
C GLN A 408 -11.35 -0.95 14.14
N TRP A 409 -10.83 -2.16 13.87
CA TRP A 409 -9.71 -2.73 14.65
C TRP A 409 -8.51 -1.76 14.63
N PHE A 410 -8.14 -1.30 13.44
CA PHE A 410 -7.00 -0.39 13.28
C PHE A 410 -7.24 0.94 13.99
N ASP A 411 -8.43 1.52 13.87
CA ASP A 411 -8.76 2.81 14.48
C ASP A 411 -8.62 2.76 16.02
N VAL A 412 -9.11 1.69 16.64
CA VAL A 412 -8.98 1.52 18.09
C VAL A 412 -7.52 1.43 18.50
N VAL A 413 -6.74 0.56 17.80
CA VAL A 413 -5.33 0.35 18.12
C VAL A 413 -4.54 1.66 17.93
N TYR A 414 -4.76 2.36 16.82
CA TYR A 414 -4.05 3.60 16.52
C TYR A 414 -4.37 4.70 17.54
N ARG A 415 -5.64 4.94 17.83
CA ARG A 415 -6.03 6.00 18.78
C ARG A 415 -5.48 5.72 20.17
N THR A 416 -5.50 4.46 20.59
CA THR A 416 -4.93 4.09 21.89
C THR A 416 -3.42 4.33 21.90
N MET A 417 -2.72 3.96 20.82
CA MET A 417 -1.28 4.22 20.69
C MET A 417 -0.98 5.71 20.81
N VAL A 418 -1.78 6.58 20.18
CA VAL A 418 -1.60 8.03 20.28
C VAL A 418 -1.68 8.51 21.74
N SER A 419 -2.67 8.04 22.50
CA SER A 419 -2.81 8.40 23.93
C SER A 419 -1.63 7.87 24.76
N VAL A 420 -1.16 6.66 24.48
CA VAL A 420 0.02 6.10 25.17
C VAL A 420 1.28 6.92 24.83
N GLN A 421 1.49 7.21 23.55
CA GLN A 421 2.66 7.99 23.12
C GLN A 421 2.68 9.36 23.79
N ALA A 422 1.52 10.02 23.90
CA ALA A 422 1.36 11.31 24.56
C ALA A 422 1.55 11.23 26.08
N GLY A 423 1.51 10.02 26.65
CA GLY A 423 1.65 9.83 28.10
C GLY A 423 0.35 10.07 28.89
N GLU A 424 -0.79 10.07 28.18
CA GLU A 424 -2.10 10.22 28.83
C GLU A 424 -2.47 8.95 29.60
N ILE A 425 -2.07 7.79 29.09
CA ILE A 425 -2.26 6.49 29.75
C ILE A 425 -0.97 5.67 29.62
N THR A 426 -0.80 4.71 30.50
CA THR A 426 0.36 3.80 30.45
C THR A 426 0.15 2.74 29.34
N PRO A 427 1.23 2.07 28.88
CA PRO A 427 1.08 0.97 27.94
C PRO A 427 0.10 -0.12 28.41
N GLN A 428 0.13 -0.49 29.68
CA GLN A 428 -0.78 -1.51 30.21
C GLN A 428 -2.23 -1.02 30.20
N GLN A 429 -2.47 0.22 30.62
CA GLN A 429 -3.82 0.82 30.53
C GLN A 429 -4.30 0.83 29.08
N GLY A 430 -3.40 1.15 28.15
CA GLY A 430 -3.70 1.13 26.72
C GLY A 430 -4.16 -0.26 26.25
N VAL A 431 -3.46 -1.34 26.68
CA VAL A 431 -3.88 -2.70 26.34
C VAL A 431 -5.29 -2.97 26.85
N ASP A 432 -5.54 -2.65 28.13
CA ASP A 432 -6.83 -2.94 28.76
C ASP A 432 -7.97 -2.20 28.04
N GLU A 433 -7.76 -0.90 27.74
CA GLU A 433 -8.74 -0.08 27.03
C GLU A 433 -8.98 -0.56 25.61
N ALA A 434 -7.91 -0.84 24.85
CA ALA A 434 -8.02 -1.27 23.46
C ALA A 434 -8.73 -2.62 23.38
N VAL A 435 -8.36 -3.59 24.22
CA VAL A 435 -8.98 -4.91 24.22
C VAL A 435 -10.46 -4.82 24.57
N GLN A 436 -10.79 -4.07 25.63
CA GLN A 436 -12.18 -3.89 26.06
C GLN A 436 -13.01 -3.28 24.93
N ARG A 437 -12.48 -2.22 24.31
CA ARG A 437 -13.17 -1.52 23.22
C ARG A 437 -13.36 -2.42 22.00
N LEU A 438 -12.30 -3.15 21.61
CA LEU A 438 -12.37 -4.07 20.47
C LEU A 438 -13.39 -5.19 20.73
N GLN A 439 -13.43 -5.76 21.94
CA GLN A 439 -14.41 -6.77 22.31
C GLN A 439 -15.82 -6.22 22.19
N HIS A 440 -16.04 -4.98 22.64
CA HIS A 440 -17.35 -4.34 22.55
C HIS A 440 -17.78 -4.05 21.11
N GLU A 441 -16.84 -3.54 20.29
CA GLU A 441 -17.18 -3.10 18.93
C GLU A 441 -17.24 -4.26 17.92
N LEU A 442 -16.38 -5.28 18.08
CA LEU A 442 -16.25 -6.35 17.09
C LEU A 442 -16.92 -7.66 17.51
N GLY A 443 -17.16 -7.86 18.82
CA GLY A 443 -17.84 -9.05 19.30
C GLY A 443 -17.21 -10.35 18.79
N ASP A 444 -18.02 -11.18 18.13
CA ASP A 444 -17.59 -12.49 17.63
C ASP A 444 -16.58 -12.41 16.46
N ALA A 445 -16.36 -11.24 15.89
CA ALA A 445 -15.36 -11.06 14.84
C ALA A 445 -13.94 -10.91 15.40
N LEU A 446 -13.77 -10.97 16.74
CA LEU A 446 -12.47 -10.77 17.38
C LEU A 446 -12.10 -11.94 18.27
N VAL A 447 -10.83 -12.35 18.19
CA VAL A 447 -10.22 -13.25 19.17
C VAL A 447 -9.10 -12.51 19.91
N VAL A 448 -9.06 -12.67 21.24
CA VAL A 448 -8.03 -12.05 22.10
C VAL A 448 -7.06 -13.16 22.53
N ARG A 449 -5.75 -12.93 22.34
CA ARG A 449 -4.68 -13.86 22.70
C ARG A 449 -3.70 -13.26 23.71
#